data_3ee953f0d5193c7f8f914d1083de5dda
#
_entry.id   3ee953f0d5193c7f8f914d1083de5dda
#
_cell.length_a   1.000
_cell.length_b   1.000
_cell.length_c   1.000
_cell.angle_alpha   90.00
_cell.angle_beta   90.00
_cell.angle_gamma   90.00
#
_symmetry.space_group_name_H-M   'P 1'
#
loop_
_entity.id
_entity.type
_entity.pdbx_description
1 polymer ?
#
loop_
_entity_poly.entity_id
_entity_poly.type
_entity_poly.pdbx_seq_one_letter_code
_entity_poly.pdbx_strand_id
1 'polypeptide(L)'
;MKLNDRYIKATLAGIPYLLPYGQLIADPAPATRLNDSGALLWDGILEGDSREELLALLADRYHATERERAALAEDVDQYLHSLCRMGILLADTPESRGDDTPPLFYRIGPLVFSYRGPSLLYDRFFSAFSCEEEDFDQEVLILTGKPASIPYGAVLIHTEELTICDSGSSYCFFFAAPWGIREMHVKKDGSRAVLYRMPDPDDMHIEDLFHALRFAFLILTQQKELYVLHSASFLYRGRAFLVSGSSGTGKSTHSALWHDLYQTPLLNGDLNLLGIRDSIPYAYGLPWCGTSGICTPKDYPLGGIIFLKQAAIDQVQSLQPDEKVLHILQRMISPAWTKELLLRNLHFSEALAPLIFSCRLYCTKEPSAA
;
A
#
# COMPACT_ATOMS: atom_id res chain seq x y z
N MET A 1 15.79 -9.48 -20.32
CA MET A 1 14.90 -9.88 -19.19
C MET A 1 15.68 -10.79 -18.24
N LYS A 2 15.43 -10.74 -16.91
CA LYS A 2 16.10 -11.59 -15.93
C LYS A 2 15.07 -12.56 -15.32
N LEU A 3 15.36 -13.85 -15.35
CA LEU A 3 14.48 -14.88 -14.79
C LEU A 3 14.80 -15.15 -13.32
N ASN A 4 13.76 -15.47 -12.54
CA ASN A 4 13.92 -16.08 -11.24
C ASN A 4 14.41 -17.52 -11.46
N ASP A 5 15.57 -17.85 -10.91
CA ASP A 5 16.24 -19.16 -11.06
C ASP A 5 15.51 -20.30 -10.32
N ARG A 6 14.39 -20.00 -9.65
CA ARG A 6 13.60 -20.99 -8.89
C ARG A 6 12.41 -21.56 -9.65
N TYR A 7 12.36 -21.39 -10.97
CA TYR A 7 11.33 -21.96 -11.84
C TYR A 7 11.95 -22.71 -13.00
N ILE A 8 11.36 -23.85 -13.33
CA ILE A 8 11.72 -24.67 -14.51
C ILE A 8 10.50 -24.95 -15.38
N LYS A 9 10.70 -25.07 -16.70
CA LYS A 9 9.71 -25.65 -17.60
C LYS A 9 9.86 -27.16 -17.58
N ALA A 10 8.78 -27.88 -17.31
CA ALA A 10 8.72 -29.34 -17.35
C ALA A 10 7.46 -29.79 -18.03
N THR A 11 7.52 -30.99 -18.64
CA THR A 11 6.36 -31.60 -19.30
C THR A 11 5.75 -32.70 -18.42
N LEU A 12 4.50 -32.50 -18.01
CA LEU A 12 3.74 -33.45 -17.20
C LEU A 12 2.66 -34.08 -18.07
N ALA A 13 2.73 -35.38 -18.31
CA ALA A 13 1.77 -36.10 -19.16
C ALA A 13 1.56 -35.45 -20.54
N GLY A 14 2.63 -34.94 -21.16
CA GLY A 14 2.58 -34.27 -22.47
C GLY A 14 2.18 -32.78 -22.44
N ILE A 15 1.90 -32.23 -21.28
CA ILE A 15 1.49 -30.82 -21.11
C ILE A 15 2.64 -30.02 -20.48
N PRO A 16 3.04 -28.87 -21.05
CA PRO A 16 4.08 -28.04 -20.47
C PRO A 16 3.58 -27.23 -19.25
N TYR A 17 4.42 -27.20 -18.23
CA TYR A 17 4.21 -26.45 -16.97
C TYR A 17 5.44 -25.66 -16.59
N LEU A 18 5.24 -24.51 -15.94
CA LEU A 18 6.25 -23.85 -15.10
C LEU A 18 6.11 -24.36 -13.68
N LEU A 19 7.16 -25.00 -13.17
CA LEU A 19 7.20 -25.58 -11.83
C LEU A 19 8.17 -24.80 -10.97
N PRO A 20 7.74 -24.30 -9.77
CA PRO A 20 8.65 -23.78 -8.77
C PRO A 20 9.48 -24.93 -8.17
N TYR A 21 10.68 -24.60 -7.66
CA TYR A 21 11.49 -25.54 -6.88
C TYR A 21 12.16 -24.90 -5.68
N GLY A 22 12.75 -25.70 -4.81
CA GLY A 22 13.30 -25.24 -3.53
C GLY A 22 12.19 -24.93 -2.52
N GLN A 23 12.37 -23.88 -1.74
CA GLN A 23 11.39 -23.49 -0.71
C GLN A 23 10.02 -23.14 -1.30
N LEU A 24 9.97 -22.70 -2.56
CA LEU A 24 8.72 -22.35 -3.25
C LEU A 24 7.78 -23.55 -3.47
N ILE A 25 8.25 -24.79 -3.35
CA ILE A 25 7.37 -25.99 -3.42
C ILE A 25 6.49 -26.09 -2.15
N ALA A 26 6.99 -25.65 -1.01
CA ALA A 26 6.26 -25.70 0.26
C ALA A 26 5.27 -24.53 0.41
N ASP A 27 5.50 -23.44 -0.31
CA ASP A 27 4.57 -22.33 -0.41
C ASP A 27 3.54 -22.64 -1.49
N PRO A 28 2.27 -22.18 -1.37
CA PRO A 28 1.22 -22.47 -2.36
C PRO A 28 1.40 -21.68 -3.66
N ALA A 29 2.64 -21.54 -4.16
CA ALA A 29 2.91 -21.02 -5.49
C ALA A 29 2.44 -22.08 -6.53
N PRO A 30 1.39 -21.79 -7.31
CA PRO A 30 0.81 -22.80 -8.17
C PRO A 30 1.75 -23.15 -9.32
N ALA A 31 1.86 -24.45 -9.62
CA ALA A 31 2.37 -24.89 -10.90
C ALA A 31 1.51 -24.27 -12.01
N THR A 32 2.13 -23.57 -12.96
CA THR A 32 1.41 -22.86 -14.01
C THR A 32 1.44 -23.66 -15.30
N ARG A 33 0.26 -24.08 -15.76
CA ARG A 33 0.12 -24.72 -17.08
C ARG A 33 0.37 -23.69 -18.18
N LEU A 34 1.20 -24.07 -19.15
CA LEU A 34 1.42 -23.28 -20.36
C LEU A 34 0.55 -23.81 -21.49
N ASN A 35 -0.06 -22.91 -22.24
CA ASN A 35 -0.58 -23.22 -23.57
C ASN A 35 0.57 -23.14 -24.61
N ASP A 36 0.28 -23.44 -25.87
CA ASP A 36 1.30 -23.47 -26.93
C ASP A 36 1.99 -22.11 -27.12
N SER A 37 1.23 -21.02 -27.06
CA SER A 37 1.80 -19.66 -27.15
C SER A 37 2.67 -19.34 -25.93
N GLY A 38 2.20 -19.66 -24.71
CA GLY A 38 2.96 -19.45 -23.49
C GLY A 38 4.25 -20.28 -23.43
N ALA A 39 4.21 -21.52 -23.97
CA ALA A 39 5.40 -22.35 -24.05
C ALA A 39 6.43 -21.80 -25.05
N LEU A 40 5.96 -21.28 -26.19
CA LEU A 40 6.81 -20.63 -27.20
C LEU A 40 7.45 -19.34 -26.67
N LEU A 41 6.65 -18.47 -26.04
CA LEU A 41 7.14 -17.25 -25.42
C LEU A 41 8.15 -17.54 -24.31
N TRP A 42 7.91 -18.57 -23.51
CA TRP A 42 8.84 -18.97 -22.46
C TRP A 42 10.21 -19.38 -23.03
N ASP A 43 10.24 -20.11 -24.14
CA ASP A 43 11.48 -20.53 -24.79
C ASP A 43 12.25 -19.30 -25.29
N GLY A 44 11.59 -18.32 -25.93
CA GLY A 44 12.20 -17.06 -26.32
C GLY A 44 12.74 -16.25 -25.12
N ILE A 45 12.00 -16.21 -24.00
CA ILE A 45 12.49 -15.57 -22.76
C ILE A 45 13.77 -16.22 -22.24
N LEU A 46 13.87 -17.56 -22.30
CA LEU A 46 15.07 -18.29 -21.91
C LEU A 46 16.25 -17.99 -22.82
N GLU A 47 16.02 -17.73 -24.11
CA GLU A 47 17.03 -17.33 -25.09
C GLU A 47 17.44 -15.85 -24.94
N GLY A 48 16.69 -15.08 -24.14
CA GLY A 48 16.98 -13.68 -23.85
C GLY A 48 16.28 -12.69 -24.77
N ASP A 49 15.25 -13.14 -25.51
CA ASP A 49 14.49 -12.31 -26.44
C ASP A 49 13.91 -11.08 -25.75
N SER A 50 13.92 -9.95 -26.46
CA SER A 50 13.20 -8.74 -26.10
C SER A 50 11.69 -8.91 -26.28
N ARG A 51 10.91 -7.97 -25.77
CA ARG A 51 9.45 -7.94 -25.99
C ARG A 51 9.08 -7.91 -27.48
N GLU A 52 9.82 -7.15 -28.26
CA GLU A 52 9.64 -7.00 -29.70
C GLU A 52 9.95 -8.31 -30.44
N GLU A 53 10.99 -9.03 -30.04
CA GLU A 53 11.35 -10.34 -30.59
C GLU A 53 10.32 -11.40 -30.21
N LEU A 54 9.82 -11.40 -28.97
CA LEU A 54 8.72 -12.27 -28.56
C LEU A 54 7.43 -12.02 -29.34
N LEU A 55 7.09 -10.76 -29.65
CA LEU A 55 5.97 -10.42 -30.51
C LEU A 55 6.20 -10.93 -31.93
N ALA A 56 7.42 -10.75 -32.47
CA ALA A 56 7.77 -11.24 -33.80
C ALA A 56 7.66 -12.78 -33.87
N LEU A 57 8.12 -13.47 -32.83
CA LEU A 57 8.02 -14.94 -32.69
C LEU A 57 6.58 -15.44 -32.75
N LEU A 58 5.65 -14.79 -32.02
CA LEU A 58 4.22 -15.12 -32.09
C LEU A 58 3.61 -14.76 -33.45
N ALA A 59 3.95 -13.58 -34.00
CA ALA A 59 3.41 -13.15 -35.29
C ALA A 59 3.83 -14.11 -36.42
N ASP A 60 5.06 -14.59 -36.41
CA ASP A 60 5.56 -15.59 -37.38
C ASP A 60 4.86 -16.95 -37.19
N ARG A 61 4.74 -17.41 -35.94
CA ARG A 61 4.09 -18.71 -35.61
C ARG A 61 2.64 -18.77 -36.07
N TYR A 62 1.89 -17.65 -35.95
CA TYR A 62 0.48 -17.59 -36.31
C TYR A 62 0.21 -16.94 -37.66
N HIS A 63 1.27 -16.58 -38.44
CA HIS A 63 1.18 -15.88 -39.73
C HIS A 63 0.30 -14.62 -39.65
N ALA A 64 0.48 -13.85 -38.55
CA ALA A 64 -0.37 -12.73 -38.22
C ALA A 64 -0.20 -11.55 -39.21
N THR A 65 -1.31 -11.01 -39.64
CA THR A 65 -1.34 -9.77 -40.42
C THR A 65 -0.96 -8.58 -39.55
N GLU A 66 -0.61 -7.45 -40.18
CA GLU A 66 -0.28 -6.21 -39.47
C GLU A 66 -1.40 -5.73 -38.52
N ARG A 67 -2.65 -6.01 -38.90
CA ARG A 67 -3.83 -5.65 -38.11
C ARG A 67 -3.95 -6.52 -36.85
N GLU A 68 -3.54 -7.76 -36.90
CA GLU A 68 -3.59 -8.73 -35.80
C GLU A 68 -2.40 -8.58 -34.83
N ARG A 69 -1.32 -7.94 -35.28
CA ARG A 69 -0.13 -7.68 -34.42
C ARG A 69 -0.44 -6.85 -33.17
N ALA A 70 -1.40 -5.93 -33.24
CA ALA A 70 -1.79 -5.14 -32.07
C ALA A 70 -2.44 -6.00 -30.99
N ALA A 71 -3.27 -6.98 -31.38
CA ALA A 71 -3.88 -7.94 -30.43
C ALA A 71 -2.80 -8.89 -29.85
N LEU A 72 -1.89 -9.40 -30.70
CA LEU A 72 -0.78 -10.22 -30.22
C LEU A 72 0.15 -9.46 -29.28
N ALA A 73 0.37 -8.16 -29.49
CA ALA A 73 1.14 -7.32 -28.57
C ALA A 73 0.49 -7.25 -27.19
N GLU A 74 -0.85 -7.14 -27.14
CA GLU A 74 -1.61 -7.21 -25.88
C GLU A 74 -1.45 -8.58 -25.19
N ASP A 75 -1.51 -9.68 -25.96
CA ASP A 75 -1.33 -11.04 -25.43
C ASP A 75 0.08 -11.24 -24.86
N VAL A 76 1.12 -10.76 -25.55
CA VAL A 76 2.51 -10.78 -25.05
C VAL A 76 2.60 -10.00 -23.74
N ASP A 77 2.06 -8.79 -23.68
CA ASP A 77 2.09 -7.95 -22.48
C ASP A 77 1.37 -8.62 -21.32
N GLN A 78 0.20 -9.22 -21.56
CA GLN A 78 -0.55 -9.94 -20.53
C GLN A 78 0.22 -11.16 -20.00
N TYR A 79 0.87 -11.90 -20.90
CA TYR A 79 1.69 -13.05 -20.52
C TYR A 79 2.88 -12.61 -19.66
N LEU A 80 3.66 -11.62 -20.10
CA LEU A 80 4.79 -11.09 -19.36
C LEU A 80 4.34 -10.54 -18.01
N HIS A 81 3.21 -9.79 -17.95
CA HIS A 81 2.61 -9.34 -16.70
C HIS A 81 2.27 -10.51 -15.76
N SER A 82 1.72 -11.60 -16.28
CA SER A 82 1.39 -12.76 -15.46
C SER A 82 2.63 -13.40 -14.85
N LEU A 83 3.72 -13.51 -15.62
CA LEU A 83 5.01 -14.03 -15.13
C LEU A 83 5.63 -13.10 -14.08
N CYS A 84 5.46 -11.78 -14.23
CA CYS A 84 5.89 -10.79 -13.21
C CYS A 84 5.10 -10.95 -11.91
N ARG A 85 3.78 -11.05 -11.99
CA ARG A 85 2.90 -11.24 -10.82
C ARG A 85 3.22 -12.53 -10.06
N MET A 86 3.66 -13.55 -10.76
CA MET A 86 4.12 -14.82 -10.17
C MET A 86 5.57 -14.75 -9.64
N GLY A 87 6.28 -13.63 -9.84
CA GLY A 87 7.68 -13.50 -9.44
C GLY A 87 8.65 -14.36 -10.26
N ILE A 88 8.24 -14.78 -11.47
CA ILE A 88 9.04 -15.61 -12.39
C ILE A 88 10.00 -14.73 -13.21
N LEU A 89 9.52 -13.55 -13.61
CA LEU A 89 10.34 -12.53 -14.27
C LEU A 89 10.77 -11.44 -13.30
N LEU A 90 12.00 -10.90 -13.48
CA LEU A 90 12.64 -9.85 -12.64
C LEU A 90 13.29 -8.73 -13.49
N ALA A 91 12.92 -7.42 -13.36
CA ALA A 91 13.61 -6.26 -14.00
C ALA A 91 13.44 -4.91 -13.28
N ASP A 92 14.41 -4.05 -13.45
CA ASP A 92 14.25 -2.64 -13.11
C ASP A 92 13.31 -1.95 -14.11
N THR A 93 12.45 -1.08 -13.58
CA THR A 93 11.53 -0.28 -14.38
C THR A 93 12.18 1.02 -14.78
N PRO A 94 12.17 1.42 -16.07
CA PRO A 94 12.55 2.77 -16.44
C PRO A 94 11.64 3.78 -15.77
N GLU A 95 12.21 4.93 -15.39
CA GLU A 95 11.45 6.01 -14.78
C GLU A 95 10.46 6.58 -15.80
N SER A 96 9.17 6.47 -15.52
CA SER A 96 8.12 7.12 -16.29
C SER A 96 8.09 8.61 -15.95
N ARG A 97 7.88 9.45 -16.97
CA ARG A 97 7.72 10.90 -16.81
C ARG A 97 6.24 11.25 -16.97
N GLY A 98 5.77 12.17 -16.13
CA GLY A 98 4.47 12.82 -16.34
C GLY A 98 4.48 13.74 -17.53
N ASP A 99 3.31 14.28 -17.87
CA ASP A 99 3.16 15.41 -18.79
C ASP A 99 3.73 16.71 -18.18
N ASP A 100 3.71 17.81 -18.95
CA ASP A 100 4.19 19.12 -18.52
C ASP A 100 3.18 19.87 -17.64
N THR A 101 2.12 19.24 -17.15
CA THR A 101 1.14 19.85 -16.25
C THR A 101 1.81 20.26 -14.95
N PRO A 102 1.65 21.51 -14.48
CA PRO A 102 2.20 21.94 -13.20
C PRO A 102 1.71 21.04 -12.05
N PRO A 103 2.58 20.66 -11.13
CA PRO A 103 2.17 19.84 -9.99
C PRO A 103 1.30 20.65 -9.01
N LEU A 104 0.42 19.94 -8.32
CA LEU A 104 -0.24 20.41 -7.11
C LEU A 104 0.54 19.91 -5.89
N PHE A 105 0.48 20.64 -4.79
CA PHE A 105 1.21 20.26 -3.58
C PHE A 105 0.26 20.10 -2.40
N TYR A 106 0.52 19.10 -1.56
CA TYR A 106 -0.17 18.90 -0.31
C TYR A 106 0.78 18.44 0.79
N ARG A 107 0.41 18.74 2.05
CA ARG A 107 1.20 18.41 3.23
C ARG A 107 0.43 17.46 4.15
N ILE A 108 1.08 16.40 4.62
CA ILE A 108 0.57 15.51 5.66
C ILE A 108 1.60 15.44 6.78
N GLY A 109 1.29 16.00 7.93
CA GLY A 109 2.27 16.18 9.01
C GLY A 109 3.50 16.95 8.52
N PRO A 110 4.72 16.46 8.75
CA PRO A 110 5.94 17.13 8.31
C PRO A 110 6.28 16.89 6.82
N LEU A 111 5.53 16.06 6.09
CA LEU A 111 5.86 15.62 4.73
C LEU A 111 5.09 16.41 3.67
N VAL A 112 5.78 16.77 2.59
CA VAL A 112 5.22 17.45 1.42
C VAL A 112 5.22 16.51 0.22
N PHE A 113 4.14 16.56 -0.55
CA PHE A 113 3.91 15.73 -1.71
C PHE A 113 3.69 16.59 -2.95
N SER A 114 4.40 16.28 -4.03
CA SER A 114 4.12 16.80 -5.36
C SER A 114 3.16 15.85 -6.07
N TYR A 115 2.07 16.35 -6.64
CA TYR A 115 1.01 15.55 -7.23
C TYR A 115 0.74 15.95 -8.68
N ARG A 116 0.72 14.97 -9.56
CA ARG A 116 0.20 15.08 -10.93
C ARG A 116 -0.73 13.91 -11.20
N GLY A 117 -1.98 14.21 -11.52
CA GLY A 117 -3.02 13.22 -11.76
C GLY A 117 -4.40 13.86 -11.90
N PRO A 118 -5.50 13.09 -11.83
CA PRO A 118 -6.85 13.62 -11.93
C PRO A 118 -7.12 14.70 -10.87
N SER A 119 -7.61 15.87 -11.31
CA SER A 119 -7.94 16.99 -10.41
C SER A 119 -9.02 16.61 -9.40
N LEU A 120 -10.01 15.81 -9.81
CA LEU A 120 -11.06 15.33 -8.92
C LEU A 120 -10.53 14.54 -7.72
N LEU A 121 -9.46 13.75 -7.88
CA LEU A 121 -8.82 13.05 -6.77
C LEU A 121 -8.21 14.03 -5.76
N TYR A 122 -7.48 15.03 -6.27
CA TYR A 122 -6.88 16.06 -5.43
C TYR A 122 -7.95 16.87 -4.70
N ASP A 123 -8.93 17.39 -5.43
CA ASP A 123 -9.99 18.25 -4.90
C ASP A 123 -10.79 17.55 -3.81
N ARG A 124 -11.09 16.26 -4.02
CA ARG A 124 -11.91 15.49 -3.08
C ARG A 124 -11.16 15.07 -1.81
N PHE A 125 -9.88 14.70 -1.90
CA PHE A 125 -9.19 14.05 -0.80
C PHE A 125 -7.98 14.81 -0.26
N PHE A 126 -7.34 15.67 -1.07
CA PHE A 126 -6.11 16.34 -0.69
C PHE A 126 -6.22 17.86 -0.58
N SER A 127 -7.28 18.48 -1.10
CA SER A 127 -7.44 19.95 -1.08
C SER A 127 -7.39 20.56 0.33
N ALA A 128 -7.95 19.88 1.35
CA ALA A 128 -7.87 20.32 2.74
C ALA A 128 -6.44 20.27 3.32
N PHE A 129 -5.52 19.59 2.64
CA PHE A 129 -4.12 19.44 2.98
C PHE A 129 -3.21 20.26 2.05
N SER A 130 -3.76 21.08 1.14
CA SER A 130 -2.99 21.87 0.18
C SER A 130 -1.95 22.76 0.85
N CYS A 131 -0.79 22.94 0.22
CA CYS A 131 0.28 23.82 0.67
C CYS A 131 0.95 24.52 -0.52
N GLU A 132 1.68 25.60 -0.22
CA GLU A 132 2.43 26.38 -1.22
C GLU A 132 3.91 25.95 -1.32
N GLU A 133 4.35 24.98 -0.52
CA GLU A 133 5.72 24.50 -0.54
C GLU A 133 5.95 23.61 -1.76
N GLU A 134 7.00 23.94 -2.51
CA GLU A 134 7.43 23.23 -3.72
C GLU A 134 8.54 22.20 -3.44
N ASP A 135 9.19 22.28 -2.26
CA ASP A 135 10.17 21.28 -1.81
C ASP A 135 9.42 20.06 -1.26
N PHE A 136 9.53 18.93 -1.92
CA PHE A 136 8.70 17.77 -1.60
C PHE A 136 9.53 16.50 -1.26
N ASP A 137 8.93 15.67 -0.41
CA ASP A 137 9.49 14.38 0.00
C ASP A 137 9.12 13.24 -0.96
N GLN A 138 7.95 13.31 -1.60
CA GLN A 138 7.49 12.31 -2.56
C GLN A 138 6.84 12.95 -3.78
N GLU A 139 7.27 12.49 -4.96
CA GLU A 139 6.56 12.76 -6.22
C GLU A 139 5.50 11.68 -6.46
N VAL A 140 4.25 12.09 -6.65
CA VAL A 140 3.11 11.23 -6.99
C VAL A 140 2.66 11.51 -8.41
N LEU A 141 2.77 10.52 -9.29
CA LEU A 141 2.32 10.57 -10.68
C LEU A 141 1.21 9.56 -10.91
N ILE A 142 0.11 9.99 -11.51
CA ILE A 142 -0.96 9.10 -11.96
C ILE A 142 -1.08 9.21 -13.46
N LEU A 143 -0.74 8.14 -14.16
CA LEU A 143 -0.70 8.05 -15.61
C LEU A 143 -1.81 7.13 -16.12
N THR A 144 -2.45 7.51 -17.23
CA THR A 144 -3.38 6.62 -17.91
C THR A 144 -2.63 5.75 -18.91
N GLY A 145 -2.83 4.42 -18.85
CA GLY A 145 -2.19 3.49 -19.77
C GLY A 145 -1.35 2.41 -19.09
N LYS A 146 -0.26 2.05 -19.74
CA LYS A 146 0.68 1.02 -19.31
C LYS A 146 2.07 1.62 -19.06
N PRO A 147 2.87 1.02 -18.16
CA PRO A 147 4.28 1.40 -18.07
C PRO A 147 5.03 1.06 -19.39
N ALA A 148 6.11 1.79 -19.63
CA ALA A 148 6.96 1.56 -20.80
C ALA A 148 7.67 0.20 -20.75
N SER A 149 7.89 -0.34 -19.57
CA SER A 149 8.43 -1.69 -19.36
C SER A 149 7.69 -2.37 -18.22
N ILE A 150 7.78 -3.70 -18.18
CA ILE A 150 7.14 -4.52 -17.17
C ILE A 150 8.12 -4.67 -16.01
N PRO A 151 7.75 -4.21 -14.79
CA PRO A 151 8.57 -4.45 -13.61
C PRO A 151 8.47 -5.90 -13.20
N TYR A 152 9.55 -6.48 -12.75
CA TYR A 152 9.52 -7.77 -12.15
C TYR A 152 10.39 -7.86 -10.90
N GLY A 153 9.98 -8.74 -9.96
CA GLY A 153 10.63 -8.85 -8.69
C GLY A 153 10.21 -10.08 -7.91
N ALA A 154 10.87 -10.29 -6.79
CA ALA A 154 10.46 -11.33 -5.87
C ALA A 154 9.09 -10.97 -5.26
N VAL A 155 8.15 -11.91 -5.28
CA VAL A 155 6.84 -11.72 -4.65
C VAL A 155 7.01 -11.69 -3.14
N LEU A 156 6.58 -10.59 -2.53
CA LEU A 156 6.57 -10.38 -1.08
C LEU A 156 5.22 -10.70 -0.47
N ILE A 157 4.15 -10.28 -1.14
CA ILE A 157 2.75 -10.54 -0.75
C ILE A 157 1.96 -10.93 -1.99
N HIS A 158 1.08 -11.91 -1.83
CA HIS A 158 0.10 -12.28 -2.83
C HIS A 158 -1.24 -12.60 -2.17
N THR A 159 -2.26 -11.85 -2.55
CA THR A 159 -3.66 -12.06 -2.16
C THR A 159 -4.54 -12.08 -3.41
N GLU A 160 -5.83 -12.33 -3.26
CA GLU A 160 -6.79 -12.25 -4.36
C GLU A 160 -6.89 -10.83 -4.95
N GLU A 161 -6.62 -9.79 -4.15
CA GLU A 161 -6.81 -8.38 -4.54
C GLU A 161 -5.51 -7.70 -4.95
N LEU A 162 -4.36 -8.14 -4.40
CA LEU A 162 -3.10 -7.41 -4.51
C LEU A 162 -1.89 -8.35 -4.52
N THR A 163 -0.96 -8.07 -5.43
CA THR A 163 0.39 -8.65 -5.38
C THR A 163 1.42 -7.55 -5.21
N ILE A 164 2.35 -7.72 -4.26
CA ILE A 164 3.47 -6.81 -4.04
C ILE A 164 4.76 -7.55 -4.36
N CYS A 165 5.57 -6.96 -5.26
CA CYS A 165 6.86 -7.49 -5.66
C CYS A 165 8.00 -6.53 -5.26
N ASP A 166 9.15 -7.12 -4.92
CA ASP A 166 10.42 -6.42 -4.77
C ASP A 166 11.17 -6.44 -6.10
N SER A 167 11.24 -5.30 -6.79
CA SER A 167 11.96 -5.15 -8.06
C SER A 167 13.37 -4.53 -7.90
N GLY A 168 14.00 -4.69 -6.75
CA GLY A 168 15.34 -4.14 -6.47
C GLY A 168 15.26 -2.72 -5.91
N SER A 169 15.11 -1.70 -6.74
CA SER A 169 15.03 -0.29 -6.32
C SER A 169 13.62 0.15 -5.91
N SER A 170 12.59 -0.62 -6.29
CA SER A 170 11.18 -0.26 -6.10
C SER A 170 10.36 -1.43 -5.57
N TYR A 171 9.22 -1.12 -4.96
CA TYR A 171 8.12 -2.04 -4.77
C TYR A 171 7.11 -1.84 -5.90
N CYS A 172 6.67 -2.94 -6.51
CA CYS A 172 5.66 -2.95 -7.56
C CYS A 172 4.39 -3.61 -7.04
N PHE A 173 3.28 -2.90 -7.17
CA PHE A 173 1.95 -3.30 -6.73
C PHE A 173 1.11 -3.62 -7.96
N PHE A 174 0.57 -4.82 -8.02
CA PHE A 174 -0.34 -5.26 -9.08
C PHE A 174 -1.71 -5.47 -8.47
N PHE A 175 -2.68 -4.70 -8.92
CA PHE A 175 -4.06 -4.74 -8.42
C PHE A 175 -4.89 -5.69 -9.28
N ALA A 176 -5.73 -6.51 -8.65
CA ALA A 176 -6.69 -7.34 -9.35
C ALA A 176 -7.88 -6.51 -9.87
N ALA A 177 -8.57 -7.00 -10.90
CA ALA A 177 -9.87 -6.45 -11.24
C ALA A 177 -10.85 -6.65 -10.06
N PRO A 178 -11.74 -5.69 -9.72
CA PRO A 178 -12.21 -4.60 -10.58
C PRO A 178 -11.56 -3.23 -10.28
N TRP A 179 -10.44 -3.17 -9.56
CA TRP A 179 -9.75 -1.90 -9.35
C TRP A 179 -9.46 -1.23 -10.69
N GLY A 180 -9.78 0.03 -10.86
CA GLY A 180 -9.47 0.82 -12.06
C GLY A 180 -7.98 1.10 -12.27
N ILE A 181 -7.12 0.34 -11.58
CA ILE A 181 -5.68 0.49 -11.49
C ILE A 181 -5.02 -0.75 -12.09
N ARG A 182 -4.01 -0.54 -12.95
CA ARG A 182 -3.18 -1.63 -13.45
C ARG A 182 -2.11 -2.01 -12.43
N GLU A 183 -1.26 -1.05 -12.14
CA GLU A 183 -0.10 -1.24 -11.28
C GLU A 183 0.39 0.08 -10.70
N MET A 184 1.17 0.02 -9.64
CA MET A 184 1.84 1.16 -9.04
C MET A 184 3.28 0.78 -8.71
N HIS A 185 4.22 1.65 -9.04
CA HIS A 185 5.63 1.51 -8.73
C HIS A 185 6.04 2.56 -7.70
N VAL A 186 6.61 2.13 -6.60
CA VAL A 186 7.04 3.03 -5.52
C VAL A 186 8.51 2.79 -5.22
N LYS A 187 9.35 3.82 -5.31
CA LYS A 187 10.75 3.71 -4.90
C LYS A 187 10.84 3.29 -3.43
N LYS A 188 11.80 2.43 -3.09
CA LYS A 188 11.94 1.92 -1.72
C LYS A 188 12.25 3.00 -0.68
N ASP A 189 12.91 4.08 -1.10
CA ASP A 189 13.15 5.26 -0.27
C ASP A 189 11.89 6.14 -0.08
N GLY A 190 10.80 5.80 -0.78
CA GLY A 190 9.55 6.52 -0.74
C GLY A 190 9.52 7.80 -1.58
N SER A 191 10.62 8.21 -2.22
CA SER A 191 10.73 9.51 -2.89
C SER A 191 9.81 9.67 -4.11
N ARG A 192 9.34 8.55 -4.69
CA ARG A 192 8.53 8.59 -5.91
C ARG A 192 7.53 7.45 -5.98
N ALA A 193 6.30 7.76 -6.39
CA ALA A 193 5.25 6.81 -6.72
C ALA A 193 4.66 7.10 -8.10
N VAL A 194 4.60 6.10 -8.97
CA VAL A 194 3.96 6.17 -10.28
C VAL A 194 2.85 5.14 -10.33
N LEU A 195 1.63 5.59 -10.52
CA LEU A 195 0.44 4.76 -10.60
C LEU A 195 -0.10 4.77 -12.04
N TYR A 196 -0.35 3.59 -12.60
CA TYR A 196 -0.90 3.39 -13.93
C TYR A 196 -2.37 2.97 -13.82
N ARG A 197 -3.28 3.85 -14.26
CA ARG A 197 -4.72 3.58 -14.27
C ARG A 197 -5.22 3.12 -15.64
N MET A 198 -6.34 2.42 -15.62
CA MET A 198 -7.14 2.19 -16.83
C MET A 198 -7.71 3.52 -17.32
N PRO A 199 -8.02 3.65 -18.64
CA PRO A 199 -8.86 4.74 -19.10
C PRO A 199 -10.19 4.76 -18.32
N ASP A 200 -10.51 5.86 -17.69
CA ASP A 200 -11.69 6.06 -16.85
C ASP A 200 -12.25 7.47 -17.08
N PRO A 201 -12.99 7.68 -18.18
CA PRO A 201 -13.45 9.02 -18.57
C PRO A 201 -14.43 9.63 -17.57
N ASP A 202 -15.12 8.81 -16.78
CA ASP A 202 -16.12 9.25 -15.81
C ASP A 202 -15.57 9.27 -14.36
N ASP A 203 -14.27 9.04 -14.19
CA ASP A 203 -13.57 8.97 -12.89
C ASP A 203 -14.27 8.06 -11.85
N MET A 204 -14.85 6.95 -12.31
CA MET A 204 -15.59 5.99 -11.49
C MET A 204 -14.72 5.32 -10.42
N HIS A 205 -13.41 5.20 -10.67
CA HIS A 205 -12.44 4.54 -9.80
C HIS A 205 -11.58 5.51 -8.97
N ILE A 206 -12.07 6.73 -8.74
CA ILE A 206 -11.30 7.75 -8.03
C ILE A 206 -10.99 7.36 -6.58
N GLU A 207 -11.88 6.62 -5.92
CA GLU A 207 -11.67 6.10 -4.57
C GLU A 207 -10.63 4.99 -4.53
N ASP A 208 -10.57 4.13 -5.56
CA ASP A 208 -9.55 3.09 -5.69
C ASP A 208 -8.16 3.72 -5.80
N LEU A 209 -8.01 4.80 -6.61
CA LEU A 209 -6.76 5.56 -6.70
C LEU A 209 -6.34 6.12 -5.32
N PHE A 210 -7.28 6.72 -4.58
CA PHE A 210 -7.03 7.24 -3.24
C PHE A 210 -6.54 6.17 -2.27
N HIS A 211 -7.17 4.99 -2.30
CA HIS A 211 -6.78 3.86 -1.46
C HIS A 211 -5.43 3.25 -1.88
N ALA A 212 -5.13 3.21 -3.18
CA ALA A 212 -3.83 2.73 -3.66
C ALA A 212 -2.68 3.67 -3.26
N LEU A 213 -2.88 4.99 -3.34
CA LEU A 213 -1.87 5.97 -2.92
C LEU A 213 -1.49 5.85 -1.44
N ARG A 214 -2.37 5.28 -0.60
CA ARG A 214 -2.03 4.99 0.80
C ARG A 214 -0.80 4.08 0.92
N PHE A 215 -0.60 3.10 0.04
CA PHE A 215 0.59 2.25 0.09
C PHE A 215 1.87 3.04 -0.18
N ALA A 216 1.85 3.95 -1.16
CA ALA A 216 2.99 4.82 -1.44
C ALA A 216 3.31 5.74 -0.25
N PHE A 217 2.27 6.33 0.34
CA PHE A 217 2.37 7.12 1.57
C PHE A 217 3.00 6.32 2.73
N LEU A 218 2.53 5.09 2.97
CA LEU A 218 3.04 4.24 4.05
C LEU A 218 4.51 3.86 3.87
N ILE A 219 4.99 3.70 2.63
CA ILE A 219 6.41 3.46 2.36
C ILE A 219 7.23 4.70 2.72
N LEU A 220 6.84 5.89 2.22
CA LEU A 220 7.55 7.12 2.55
C LEU A 220 7.58 7.38 4.06
N THR A 221 6.43 7.32 4.71
CA THR A 221 6.33 7.62 6.15
C THR A 221 7.25 6.75 6.98
N GLN A 222 7.34 5.45 6.68
CA GLN A 222 8.23 4.53 7.38
C GLN A 222 9.72 4.86 7.14
N GLN A 223 10.11 5.35 5.95
CA GLN A 223 11.47 5.83 5.69
C GLN A 223 11.82 7.11 6.46
N LYS A 224 10.79 7.91 6.80
CA LYS A 224 10.92 9.16 7.57
C LYS A 224 10.63 8.99 9.07
N GLU A 225 10.65 7.74 9.57
CA GLU A 225 10.39 7.40 10.98
C GLU A 225 9.00 7.82 11.48
N LEU A 226 8.05 7.84 10.57
CA LEU A 226 6.62 8.08 10.84
C LEU A 226 5.84 6.79 10.58
N TYR A 227 4.86 6.49 11.44
CA TYR A 227 4.17 5.21 11.42
C TYR A 227 2.66 5.38 11.55
N VAL A 228 1.91 4.58 10.83
CA VAL A 228 0.44 4.68 10.84
C VAL A 228 -0.18 3.59 11.68
N LEU A 229 -1.03 4.01 12.60
CA LEU A 229 -1.78 3.14 13.51
C LEU A 229 -3.25 3.09 13.12
N HIS A 230 -3.83 1.88 13.05
CA HIS A 230 -5.27 1.69 12.87
C HIS A 230 -6.00 2.03 14.18
N SER A 231 -6.57 3.22 14.23
CA SER A 231 -7.24 3.79 15.40
C SER A 231 -8.16 4.94 15.02
N ALA A 232 -9.25 5.11 15.75
CA ALA A 232 -9.96 6.38 15.78
C ALA A 232 -9.27 7.33 16.77
N SER A 233 -9.50 8.64 16.64
CA SER A 233 -8.89 9.63 17.53
C SER A 233 -9.80 10.81 17.83
N PHE A 234 -9.61 11.38 19.02
CA PHE A 234 -10.30 12.56 19.49
C PHE A 234 -9.33 13.49 20.25
N LEU A 235 -9.68 14.76 20.35
CA LEU A 235 -8.90 15.76 21.04
C LEU A 235 -9.43 15.95 22.48
N TYR A 236 -8.56 15.77 23.47
CA TYR A 236 -8.91 16.04 24.86
C TYR A 236 -7.78 16.82 25.54
N ARG A 237 -8.12 17.95 26.15
CA ARG A 237 -7.17 18.87 26.84
C ARG A 237 -5.93 19.21 25.99
N GLY A 238 -6.14 19.46 24.70
CA GLY A 238 -5.07 19.84 23.77
C GLY A 238 -4.16 18.70 23.32
N ARG A 239 -4.51 17.43 23.61
CA ARG A 239 -3.77 16.23 23.19
C ARG A 239 -4.68 15.28 22.43
N ALA A 240 -4.11 14.60 21.43
CA ALA A 240 -4.80 13.55 20.72
C ALA A 240 -4.79 12.26 21.56
N PHE A 241 -5.95 11.63 21.72
CA PHE A 241 -6.08 10.29 22.27
C PHE A 241 -6.57 9.34 21.19
N LEU A 242 -5.89 8.21 21.07
CA LEU A 242 -6.23 7.20 20.09
C LEU A 242 -7.00 6.05 20.75
N VAL A 243 -8.01 5.59 20.03
CA VAL A 243 -8.82 4.41 20.42
C VAL A 243 -8.56 3.34 19.39
N SER A 244 -7.92 2.26 19.78
CA SER A 244 -7.51 1.17 18.89
C SER A 244 -8.06 -0.18 19.34
N GLY A 245 -8.17 -1.12 18.42
CA GLY A 245 -8.69 -2.46 18.67
C GLY A 245 -8.98 -3.19 17.37
N SER A 246 -9.37 -4.45 17.44
CA SER A 246 -9.76 -5.25 16.27
C SER A 246 -10.95 -4.61 15.54
N SER A 247 -11.20 -5.02 14.29
CA SER A 247 -12.40 -4.59 13.58
C SER A 247 -13.65 -4.96 14.40
N GLY A 248 -14.63 -4.08 14.45
CA GLY A 248 -15.88 -4.32 15.17
C GLY A 248 -15.82 -4.16 16.70
N THR A 249 -14.66 -3.83 17.31
CA THR A 249 -14.56 -3.63 18.77
C THR A 249 -15.22 -2.39 19.32
N GLY A 250 -15.73 -1.49 18.45
CA GLY A 250 -16.43 -0.29 18.87
C GLY A 250 -15.57 0.98 18.95
N LYS A 251 -14.45 1.07 18.20
CA LYS A 251 -13.60 2.28 18.14
C LYS A 251 -14.41 3.55 17.89
N SER A 252 -15.21 3.56 16.83
CA SER A 252 -16.05 4.73 16.47
C SER A 252 -17.12 5.01 17.53
N THR A 253 -17.73 3.96 18.10
CA THR A 253 -18.72 4.12 19.20
C THR A 253 -18.07 4.77 20.41
N HIS A 254 -16.88 4.31 20.80
CA HIS A 254 -16.19 4.86 21.97
C HIS A 254 -15.74 6.31 21.74
N SER A 255 -15.22 6.64 20.54
CA SER A 255 -14.89 8.02 20.19
C SER A 255 -16.14 8.92 20.21
N ALA A 256 -17.29 8.42 19.75
CA ALA A 256 -18.55 9.14 19.82
C ALA A 256 -19.01 9.38 21.25
N LEU A 257 -18.84 8.41 22.17
CA LEU A 257 -19.14 8.61 23.60
C LEU A 257 -18.33 9.78 24.19
N TRP A 258 -17.04 9.88 23.88
CA TRP A 258 -16.22 11.01 24.31
C TRP A 258 -16.70 12.33 23.69
N HIS A 259 -17.10 12.33 22.43
CA HIS A 259 -17.67 13.49 21.77
C HIS A 259 -18.97 13.93 22.46
N ASP A 260 -19.88 13.02 22.68
CA ASP A 260 -21.21 13.29 23.22
C ASP A 260 -21.16 13.77 24.69
N LEU A 261 -20.31 13.13 25.51
CA LEU A 261 -20.21 13.46 26.93
C LEU A 261 -19.35 14.69 27.24
N TYR A 262 -18.24 14.84 26.53
CA TYR A 262 -17.22 15.87 26.84
C TYR A 262 -17.02 16.89 25.73
N GLN A 263 -17.83 16.83 24.66
CA GLN A 263 -17.72 17.69 23.47
C GLN A 263 -16.32 17.69 22.85
N THR A 264 -15.63 16.55 22.90
CA THR A 264 -14.29 16.40 22.34
C THR A 264 -14.35 16.40 20.82
N PRO A 265 -13.56 17.24 20.12
CA PRO A 265 -13.45 17.15 18.67
C PRO A 265 -12.91 15.77 18.23
N LEU A 266 -13.58 15.14 17.26
CA LEU A 266 -13.05 13.96 16.59
C LEU A 266 -11.99 14.37 15.57
N LEU A 267 -10.86 13.66 15.52
CA LEU A 267 -9.73 14.00 14.66
C LEU A 267 -9.65 13.10 13.42
N ASN A 268 -9.72 11.79 13.60
CA ASN A 268 -9.76 10.82 12.52
C ASN A 268 -10.52 9.56 12.94
N GLY A 269 -11.27 8.96 12.01
CA GLY A 269 -12.12 7.81 12.30
C GLY A 269 -11.47 6.44 12.11
N ASP A 270 -10.29 6.37 11.47
CA ASP A 270 -9.72 5.08 11.05
C ASP A 270 -8.21 4.98 11.19
N LEU A 271 -7.45 5.98 10.73
CA LEU A 271 -5.99 5.96 10.68
C LEU A 271 -5.37 7.18 11.33
N ASN A 272 -4.26 7.00 12.04
CA ASN A 272 -3.51 8.08 12.63
C ASN A 272 -2.01 7.93 12.34
N LEU A 273 -1.38 8.97 11.80
CA LEU A 273 0.06 9.05 11.59
C LEU A 273 0.73 9.48 12.89
N LEU A 274 1.73 8.73 13.32
CA LEU A 274 2.47 8.97 14.55
C LEU A 274 3.94 9.21 14.26
N GLY A 275 4.56 10.07 15.05
CA GLY A 275 6.00 10.32 15.04
C GLY A 275 6.46 10.87 16.37
N ILE A 276 7.76 10.90 16.58
CA ILE A 276 8.41 11.47 17.77
C ILE A 276 9.26 12.65 17.31
N ARG A 277 8.98 13.84 17.81
CA ARG A 277 9.73 15.07 17.53
C ARG A 277 10.19 15.68 18.85
N ASP A 278 11.49 15.90 19.01
CA ASP A 278 12.10 16.45 20.24
C ASP A 278 11.67 15.67 21.50
N SER A 279 11.63 14.34 21.40
CA SER A 279 11.17 13.42 22.46
C SER A 279 9.67 13.55 22.82
N ILE A 280 8.91 14.28 22.04
CA ILE A 280 7.46 14.45 22.21
C ILE A 280 6.75 13.65 21.11
N PRO A 281 5.88 12.69 21.45
CA PRO A 281 5.08 11.98 20.46
C PRO A 281 3.94 12.88 19.94
N TYR A 282 3.70 12.81 18.63
CA TYR A 282 2.65 13.53 17.91
C TYR A 282 1.73 12.57 17.17
N ALA A 283 0.47 12.95 17.05
CA ALA A 283 -0.47 12.43 16.07
C ALA A 283 -0.68 13.51 15.01
N TYR A 284 -0.39 13.16 13.77
CA TYR A 284 -0.52 14.03 12.60
C TYR A 284 -1.82 13.75 11.88
N GLY A 285 -2.45 14.81 11.39
CA GLY A 285 -3.65 14.68 10.59
C GLY A 285 -3.36 14.03 9.25
N LEU A 286 -4.30 13.20 8.75
CA LEU A 286 -4.19 12.56 7.43
C LEU A 286 -5.56 12.34 6.80
N PRO A 287 -5.63 12.24 5.45
CA PRO A 287 -6.91 12.19 4.73
C PRO A 287 -7.62 10.83 4.81
N TRP A 288 -6.91 9.73 5.06
CA TRP A 288 -7.51 8.40 5.14
C TRP A 288 -8.24 8.21 6.47
N CYS A 289 -9.56 8.32 6.45
CA CYS A 289 -10.43 8.30 7.64
C CYS A 289 -11.50 7.20 7.61
N GLY A 290 -11.36 6.23 6.72
CA GLY A 290 -12.33 5.15 6.54
C GLY A 290 -13.70 5.70 6.11
N THR A 291 -14.77 5.01 6.53
CA THR A 291 -16.15 5.40 6.20
C THR A 291 -16.70 6.56 7.04
N SER A 292 -15.94 7.05 8.02
CA SER A 292 -16.40 8.11 8.92
C SER A 292 -16.47 9.49 8.24
N GLY A 293 -15.65 9.73 7.23
CA GLY A 293 -15.45 11.04 6.62
C GLY A 293 -14.81 12.07 7.55
N ILE A 294 -14.40 11.67 8.77
CA ILE A 294 -13.85 12.56 9.79
C ILE A 294 -12.33 12.55 9.67
N CYS A 295 -11.75 13.65 9.23
CA CYS A 295 -10.31 13.88 9.21
C CYS A 295 -9.98 15.34 9.49
N THR A 296 -8.74 15.62 9.86
CA THR A 296 -8.21 16.96 10.07
C THR A 296 -6.80 17.07 9.51
N PRO A 297 -6.39 18.20 8.93
CA PRO A 297 -5.00 18.44 8.57
C PRO A 297 -4.12 18.90 9.76
N LYS A 298 -4.67 19.03 10.97
CA LYS A 298 -3.98 19.53 12.15
C LYS A 298 -3.27 18.43 12.91
N ASP A 299 -2.13 18.81 13.50
CA ASP A 299 -1.27 17.93 14.29
C ASP A 299 -1.42 18.27 15.78
N TYR A 300 -1.33 17.24 16.62
CA TYR A 300 -1.46 17.40 18.07
C TYR A 300 -0.44 16.53 18.82
N PRO A 301 0.08 16.99 19.97
CA PRO A 301 0.81 16.12 20.88
C PRO A 301 -0.04 14.89 21.23
N LEU A 302 0.56 13.70 21.18
CA LEU A 302 -0.13 12.46 21.54
C LEU A 302 -0.26 12.37 23.06
N GLY A 303 -1.48 12.17 23.55
CA GLY A 303 -1.79 11.97 24.98
C GLY A 303 -1.72 10.51 25.39
N GLY A 304 -2.20 9.61 24.54
CA GLY A 304 -2.20 8.18 24.84
C GLY A 304 -2.94 7.32 23.82
N ILE A 305 -2.87 6.00 24.04
CA ILE A 305 -3.58 4.99 23.22
C ILE A 305 -4.40 4.09 24.14
N ILE A 306 -5.69 4.00 23.87
CA ILE A 306 -6.65 3.14 24.56
C ILE A 306 -6.92 1.93 23.68
N PHE A 307 -6.55 0.73 24.16
CA PHE A 307 -6.82 -0.52 23.46
C PHE A 307 -8.13 -1.14 23.94
N LEU A 308 -9.15 -1.10 23.07
CA LEU A 308 -10.49 -1.58 23.40
C LEU A 308 -10.59 -3.11 23.37
N LYS A 309 -11.34 -3.63 24.33
CA LYS A 309 -11.87 -5.00 24.33
C LYS A 309 -13.30 -4.98 24.83
N GLN A 310 -14.24 -5.51 24.05
CA GLN A 310 -15.64 -5.62 24.48
C GLN A 310 -15.77 -6.50 25.73
N ALA A 311 -16.56 -6.05 26.70
CA ALA A 311 -16.84 -6.75 27.93
C ALA A 311 -18.23 -6.39 28.46
N ALA A 312 -18.71 -7.15 29.45
CA ALA A 312 -19.98 -6.88 30.13
C ALA A 312 -19.89 -5.79 31.21
N ILE A 313 -18.67 -5.45 31.63
CA ILE A 313 -18.39 -4.48 32.70
C ILE A 313 -17.21 -3.64 32.26
N ASP A 314 -17.29 -2.33 32.51
CA ASP A 314 -16.21 -1.38 32.21
C ASP A 314 -15.05 -1.53 33.21
N GLN A 315 -13.85 -1.75 32.71
CA GLN A 315 -12.65 -1.91 33.54
C GLN A 315 -11.41 -1.45 32.78
N VAL A 316 -10.59 -0.61 33.41
CA VAL A 316 -9.28 -0.22 32.92
C VAL A 316 -8.22 -1.17 33.46
N GLN A 317 -7.40 -1.70 32.58
CA GLN A 317 -6.24 -2.52 32.90
C GLN A 317 -4.95 -1.83 32.47
N SER A 318 -4.02 -1.64 33.39
CA SER A 318 -2.66 -1.20 33.06
C SER A 318 -1.95 -2.29 32.27
N LEU A 319 -1.19 -1.89 31.25
CA LEU A 319 -0.38 -2.78 30.43
C LEU A 319 1.06 -2.84 30.95
N GLN A 320 1.68 -4.01 30.92
CA GLN A 320 3.10 -4.17 31.15
C GLN A 320 3.90 -3.57 29.97
N PRO A 321 5.17 -3.22 30.14
CA PRO A 321 5.99 -2.58 29.09
C PRO A 321 6.01 -3.37 27.76
N ASP A 322 6.17 -4.69 27.82
CA ASP A 322 6.15 -5.58 26.66
C ASP A 322 4.75 -5.67 26.00
N GLU A 323 3.69 -5.71 26.80
CA GLU A 323 2.32 -5.67 26.29
C GLU A 323 2.02 -4.36 25.53
N LYS A 324 2.53 -3.20 26.03
CA LYS A 324 2.36 -1.92 25.33
C LYS A 324 2.99 -1.96 23.95
N VAL A 325 4.25 -2.39 23.86
CA VAL A 325 4.99 -2.52 22.59
C VAL A 325 4.22 -3.44 21.64
N LEU A 326 3.81 -4.61 22.12
CA LEU A 326 3.11 -5.59 21.30
C LEU A 326 1.77 -5.07 20.79
N HIS A 327 0.98 -4.40 21.63
CA HIS A 327 -0.30 -3.83 21.23
C HIS A 327 -0.14 -2.70 20.20
N ILE A 328 0.86 -1.84 20.33
CA ILE A 328 1.17 -0.81 19.33
C ILE A 328 1.55 -1.49 18.01
N LEU A 329 2.52 -2.41 18.03
CA LEU A 329 2.99 -3.12 16.84
C LEU A 329 1.87 -3.84 16.08
N GLN A 330 0.99 -4.53 16.80
CA GLN A 330 -0.14 -5.27 16.20
C GLN A 330 -1.21 -4.38 15.55
N ARG A 331 -1.20 -3.08 15.80
CA ARG A 331 -2.15 -2.11 15.22
C ARG A 331 -1.51 -1.23 14.17
N MET A 332 -0.22 -1.36 13.94
CA MET A 332 0.45 -0.68 12.83
C MET A 332 0.01 -1.26 11.49
N ILE A 333 -0.25 -0.38 10.55
CA ILE A 333 -0.50 -0.71 9.14
C ILE A 333 0.67 -0.32 8.24
N SER A 334 1.74 0.26 8.81
CA SER A 334 3.00 0.50 8.10
C SER A 334 3.57 -0.80 7.55
N PRO A 335 4.28 -0.77 6.43
CA PRO A 335 4.79 -1.96 5.76
C PRO A 335 5.55 -2.92 6.69
N ALA A 336 5.28 -4.23 6.56
CA ALA A 336 5.91 -5.29 7.36
C ALA A 336 6.16 -6.57 6.54
N TRP A 337 6.22 -6.46 5.20
CA TRP A 337 6.39 -7.61 4.31
C TRP A 337 7.84 -8.09 4.16
N THR A 338 8.80 -7.42 4.81
CA THR A 338 10.18 -7.90 4.98
C THR A 338 10.57 -7.84 6.45
N LYS A 339 11.59 -8.60 6.83
CA LYS A 339 12.13 -8.57 8.19
C LYS A 339 12.60 -7.16 8.60
N GLU A 340 13.23 -6.44 7.66
CA GLU A 340 13.72 -5.08 7.92
C GLU A 340 12.55 -4.11 8.23
N LEU A 341 11.50 -4.13 7.40
CA LEU A 341 10.32 -3.28 7.59
C LEU A 341 9.61 -3.59 8.93
N LEU A 342 9.49 -4.88 9.28
CA LEU A 342 8.94 -5.28 10.58
C LEU A 342 9.79 -4.76 11.76
N LEU A 343 11.10 -4.85 11.65
CA LEU A 343 12.01 -4.36 12.71
C LEU A 343 11.91 -2.84 12.86
N ARG A 344 11.72 -2.07 11.81
CA ARG A 344 11.44 -0.62 11.88
C ARG A 344 10.17 -0.35 12.69
N ASN A 345 9.08 -1.09 12.43
CA ASN A 345 7.85 -0.97 13.19
C ASN A 345 8.04 -1.31 14.67
N LEU A 346 8.83 -2.35 14.96
CA LEU A 346 9.13 -2.77 16.33
C LEU A 346 9.94 -1.67 17.07
N HIS A 347 11.02 -1.17 16.49
CA HIS A 347 11.85 -0.13 17.11
C HIS A 347 11.04 1.15 17.41
N PHE A 348 10.16 1.56 16.49
CA PHE A 348 9.28 2.70 16.77
C PHE A 348 8.30 2.39 17.91
N SER A 349 7.73 1.19 17.97
CA SER A 349 6.82 0.78 19.05
C SER A 349 7.54 0.80 20.41
N GLU A 350 8.79 0.33 20.45
CA GLU A 350 9.63 0.37 21.65
C GLU A 350 9.96 1.81 22.09
N ALA A 351 10.26 2.69 21.13
CA ALA A 351 10.53 4.11 21.39
C ALA A 351 9.26 4.87 21.85
N LEU A 352 8.10 4.56 21.28
CA LEU A 352 6.84 5.26 21.58
C LEU A 352 6.24 4.81 22.93
N ALA A 353 6.28 3.53 23.25
CA ALA A 353 5.56 2.96 24.39
C ALA A 353 5.86 3.64 25.76
N PRO A 354 7.11 4.00 26.10
CA PRO A 354 7.40 4.69 27.36
C PRO A 354 7.00 6.16 27.39
N LEU A 355 6.77 6.79 26.23
CA LEU A 355 6.49 8.22 26.12
C LEU A 355 5.01 8.56 26.24
N ILE A 356 4.12 7.57 26.21
CA ILE A 356 2.69 7.76 26.20
C ILE A 356 1.97 6.98 27.29
N PHE A 357 0.83 7.50 27.70
CA PHE A 357 -0.15 6.69 28.43
C PHE A 357 -0.73 5.60 27.52
N SER A 358 -0.83 4.39 28.00
CA SER A 358 -1.59 3.34 27.30
C SER A 358 -2.20 2.34 28.28
N CYS A 359 -3.43 1.94 27.98
CA CYS A 359 -4.18 0.97 28.78
C CYS A 359 -5.02 0.06 27.89
N ARG A 360 -5.43 -1.06 28.43
CA ARG A 360 -6.53 -1.84 27.87
C ARG A 360 -7.82 -1.44 28.59
N LEU A 361 -8.83 -1.09 27.81
CA LEU A 361 -10.16 -0.80 28.30
C LEU A 361 -11.09 -1.92 27.91
N TYR A 362 -11.52 -2.68 28.89
CA TYR A 362 -12.70 -3.55 28.79
C TYR A 362 -13.90 -2.62 28.84
N CYS A 363 -14.76 -2.63 27.82
CA CYS A 363 -15.82 -1.65 27.73
C CYS A 363 -17.15 -2.21 27.26
N THR A 364 -18.20 -1.65 27.79
CA THR A 364 -19.58 -1.73 27.31
C THR A 364 -19.79 -0.66 26.22
N LYS A 365 -21.06 -0.48 25.79
CA LYS A 365 -21.49 0.65 24.95
C LYS A 365 -22.08 1.81 25.77
N GLU A 366 -22.06 1.68 27.08
CA GLU A 366 -22.66 2.66 27.98
C GLU A 366 -21.77 3.86 28.21
N PRO A 367 -22.34 5.04 28.57
CA PRO A 367 -21.60 6.26 28.86
C PRO A 367 -20.50 6.10 29.94
N SER A 368 -20.62 5.14 30.82
CA SER A 368 -19.62 4.84 31.85
C SER A 368 -18.29 4.37 31.31
N ALA A 369 -18.25 3.96 30.03
CA ALA A 369 -17.03 3.50 29.36
C ALA A 369 -16.10 4.64 28.88
N ALA A 370 -16.55 5.89 28.91
CA ALA A 370 -15.78 7.06 28.44
C ALA A 370 -14.91 7.72 29.51
#